data_65fd24347d643a741efd76eb4ddb6c2a
#
_entry.id   65fd24347d643a741efd76eb4ddb6c2a
#
_cell.length_a   1.000
_cell.length_b   1.000
_cell.length_c   1.000
_cell.angle_alpha   90.00
_cell.angle_beta   90.00
_cell.angle_gamma   90.00
#
_symmetry.space_group_name_H-M   'P 1'
#
loop_
_entity.id
_entity.type
_entity.pdbx_description
1 polymer ?
#
loop_
_entity_poly.entity_id
_entity_poly.type
_entity_poly.pdbx_seq_one_letter_code
_entity_poly.pdbx_strand_id
1 'polypeptide(L)'
;MSTPPLSAISQSLLELRDDSGRLLHNISTRQGVLHGALQSFNVAGQTVQRAAYQNGMRHGLSEYYDGSRLQMQQQFVKGLAQGPAKLFDAAGNLTAEMNYVAGQLEGESRYYAQGRLVRTANYRGGKLHGVVEDFGLDGALLQRTSYQANALHGTTLRYWPNGQVMQRVDYDLGLMQGAVRQFDQAGKALGEPGPTLVKRFEQLLRGQP
;
A
#
# COMPACT_ATOMS: atom_id res chain seq x y z
N MET A 1 -38.70 -3.39 46.20
CA MET A 1 -37.89 -4.31 45.39
C MET A 1 -36.69 -3.51 44.89
N SER A 2 -35.53 -3.70 45.54
CA SER A 2 -34.29 -3.00 45.16
C SER A 2 -33.69 -3.69 43.92
N THR A 3 -33.58 -2.98 42.83
CA THR A 3 -32.75 -3.41 41.70
C THR A 3 -31.35 -3.61 42.15
N PRO A 4 -30.69 -4.76 41.87
CA PRO A 4 -29.29 -4.93 42.22
C PRO A 4 -28.44 -3.91 41.44
N PRO A 5 -27.35 -3.37 42.03
CA PRO A 5 -26.49 -2.44 41.32
C PRO A 5 -25.90 -3.14 40.12
N LEU A 6 -25.94 -2.43 38.96
CA LEU A 6 -25.19 -2.81 37.76
C LEU A 6 -23.74 -3.09 38.23
N SER A 7 -23.32 -4.35 38.23
CA SER A 7 -22.00 -4.77 38.61
C SER A 7 -20.99 -3.93 37.80
N ALA A 8 -20.18 -3.16 38.51
CA ALA A 8 -19.12 -2.36 37.91
C ALA A 8 -18.30 -3.28 37.00
N ILE A 9 -18.31 -3.01 35.69
CA ILE A 9 -17.56 -3.80 34.72
C ILE A 9 -16.09 -3.63 35.08
N SER A 10 -15.49 -4.67 35.67
CA SER A 10 -14.12 -4.66 36.15
C SER A 10 -13.17 -4.53 34.94
N GLN A 11 -12.52 -3.37 34.85
CA GLN A 11 -11.36 -3.19 34.00
C GLN A 11 -10.11 -3.45 34.83
N SER A 12 -9.15 -4.20 34.29
CA SER A 12 -7.88 -4.48 34.93
C SER A 12 -6.73 -4.27 33.95
N LEU A 13 -5.59 -3.86 34.49
CA LEU A 13 -4.32 -3.81 33.77
C LEU A 13 -3.52 -5.05 34.16
N LEU A 14 -3.09 -5.82 33.18
CA LEU A 14 -2.26 -7.00 33.32
C LEU A 14 -0.86 -6.67 32.80
N GLU A 15 0.16 -6.88 33.63
CA GLU A 15 1.55 -6.83 33.24
C GLU A 15 2.07 -8.24 33.00
N LEU A 16 2.55 -8.51 31.79
CA LEU A 16 3.28 -9.74 31.47
C LEU A 16 4.78 -9.46 31.50
N ARG A 17 5.51 -10.28 32.25
CA ARG A 17 6.97 -10.18 32.39
C ARG A 17 7.62 -11.49 31.98
N ASP A 18 8.89 -11.44 31.56
CA ASP A 18 9.70 -12.63 31.29
C ASP A 18 10.26 -13.21 32.62
N ASP A 19 10.97 -14.33 32.51
CA ASP A 19 11.57 -15.04 33.65
C ASP A 19 12.61 -14.20 34.41
N SER A 20 13.15 -13.14 33.79
CA SER A 20 14.06 -12.17 34.40
C SER A 20 13.34 -10.99 35.05
N GLY A 21 11.99 -10.96 35.01
CA GLY A 21 11.14 -9.89 35.54
C GLY A 21 10.99 -8.69 34.62
N ARG A 22 11.49 -8.73 33.37
CA ARG A 22 11.36 -7.61 32.42
C ARG A 22 9.94 -7.55 31.89
N LEU A 23 9.38 -6.34 31.80
CA LEU A 23 8.07 -6.10 31.26
C LEU A 23 8.05 -6.38 29.75
N LEU A 24 7.18 -7.29 29.33
CA LEU A 24 6.94 -7.63 27.92
C LEU A 24 5.70 -6.92 27.38
N HIS A 25 4.63 -6.92 28.18
CA HIS A 25 3.36 -6.32 27.77
C HIS A 25 2.62 -5.66 28.92
N ASN A 26 1.99 -4.52 28.63
CA ASN A 26 0.88 -3.94 29.41
C ASN A 26 -0.42 -4.17 28.63
N ILE A 27 -1.39 -4.80 29.27
CA ILE A 27 -2.63 -5.26 28.64
C ILE A 27 -3.82 -4.79 29.44
N SER A 28 -4.69 -3.97 28.84
CA SER A 28 -5.99 -3.65 29.42
C SER A 28 -6.99 -4.75 29.12
N THR A 29 -7.68 -5.22 30.15
CA THR A 29 -8.72 -6.25 30.01
C THR A 29 -10.03 -5.79 30.63
N ARG A 30 -11.13 -6.36 30.14
CA ARG A 30 -12.46 -6.26 30.70
C ARG A 30 -13.03 -7.67 30.85
N GLN A 31 -13.33 -8.08 32.07
CA GLN A 31 -13.80 -9.45 32.40
C GLN A 31 -12.87 -10.53 31.84
N GLY A 32 -11.52 -10.33 31.93
CA GLY A 32 -10.51 -11.26 31.44
C GLY A 32 -10.29 -11.24 29.91
N VAL A 33 -11.08 -10.46 29.15
CA VAL A 33 -10.94 -10.32 27.71
C VAL A 33 -10.18 -9.04 27.39
N LEU A 34 -9.29 -9.08 26.42
CA LEU A 34 -8.51 -7.93 25.93
C LEU A 34 -9.46 -6.79 25.50
N HIS A 35 -9.40 -5.65 26.19
CA HIS A 35 -10.26 -4.50 25.95
C HIS A 35 -9.58 -3.22 26.41
N GLY A 36 -9.38 -2.26 25.50
CA GLY A 36 -8.57 -1.05 25.74
C GLY A 36 -7.19 -1.16 25.13
N ALA A 37 -6.18 -0.64 25.79
CA ALA A 37 -4.82 -0.54 25.27
C ALA A 37 -4.02 -1.85 25.46
N LEU A 38 -3.21 -2.18 24.48
CA LEU A 38 -2.09 -3.09 24.59
C LEU A 38 -0.81 -2.31 24.23
N GLN A 39 0.21 -2.44 25.07
CA GLN A 39 1.54 -1.93 24.79
C GLN A 39 2.56 -3.08 24.93
N SER A 40 3.42 -3.25 23.95
CA SER A 40 4.47 -4.27 23.94
C SER A 40 5.85 -3.62 23.95
N PHE A 41 6.81 -4.29 24.58
CA PHE A 41 8.17 -3.78 24.76
C PHE A 41 9.20 -4.78 24.24
N ASN A 42 10.34 -4.27 23.77
CA ASN A 42 11.50 -5.08 23.44
C ASN A 42 12.37 -5.35 24.70
N VAL A 43 13.45 -6.11 24.49
CA VAL A 43 14.39 -6.47 25.58
C VAL A 43 15.10 -5.27 26.23
N ALA A 44 15.13 -4.13 25.55
CA ALA A 44 15.68 -2.87 26.06
C ALA A 44 14.60 -2.02 26.78
N GLY A 45 13.37 -2.52 26.94
CA GLY A 45 12.25 -1.81 27.57
C GLY A 45 11.62 -0.72 26.68
N GLN A 46 11.98 -0.66 25.41
CA GLN A 46 11.40 0.31 24.46
C GLN A 46 10.09 -0.22 23.90
N THR A 47 9.11 0.65 23.73
CA THR A 47 7.84 0.29 23.10
C THR A 47 8.07 -0.13 21.64
N VAL A 48 7.57 -1.32 21.27
CA VAL A 48 7.59 -1.82 19.89
C VAL A 48 6.20 -1.84 19.25
N GLN A 49 5.15 -1.81 20.09
CA GLN A 49 3.77 -1.77 19.61
C GLN A 49 2.87 -1.06 20.63
N ARG A 50 1.95 -0.25 20.10
CA ARG A 50 0.73 0.19 20.79
C ARG A 50 -0.47 -0.21 19.94
N ALA A 51 -1.50 -0.75 20.56
CA ALA A 51 -2.70 -1.14 19.85
C ALA A 51 -3.93 -0.98 20.72
N ALA A 52 -5.06 -0.64 20.11
CA ALA A 52 -6.34 -0.60 20.78
C ALA A 52 -7.15 -1.86 20.46
N TYR A 53 -7.86 -2.36 21.48
CA TYR A 53 -8.67 -3.58 21.38
C TYR A 53 -10.06 -3.37 21.94
N GLN A 54 -11.03 -4.07 21.35
CA GLN A 54 -12.40 -4.15 21.83
C GLN A 54 -12.88 -5.61 21.76
N ASN A 55 -13.22 -6.18 22.91
CA ASN A 55 -13.72 -7.56 23.03
C ASN A 55 -12.79 -8.58 22.33
N GLY A 56 -11.50 -8.51 22.59
CA GLY A 56 -10.47 -9.42 22.05
C GLY A 56 -10.01 -9.12 20.61
N MET A 57 -10.66 -8.20 19.91
CA MET A 57 -10.31 -7.85 18.53
C MET A 57 -9.64 -6.47 18.47
N ARG A 58 -8.67 -6.29 17.56
CA ARG A 58 -8.11 -4.97 17.26
C ARG A 58 -9.21 -4.00 16.87
N HIS A 59 -9.26 -2.84 17.51
CA HIS A 59 -10.26 -1.81 17.23
C HIS A 59 -9.71 -0.44 17.59
N GLY A 60 -9.54 0.42 16.60
CA GLY A 60 -8.87 1.71 16.73
C GLY A 60 -7.45 1.69 16.16
N LEU A 61 -6.63 2.65 16.58
CA LEU A 61 -5.27 2.83 16.10
C LEU A 61 -4.34 1.73 16.62
N SER A 62 -3.50 1.21 15.73
CA SER A 62 -2.33 0.41 16.05
C SER A 62 -1.08 1.09 15.49
N GLU A 63 -0.03 1.12 16.29
CA GLU A 63 1.26 1.75 15.99
C GLU A 63 2.37 0.73 16.24
N TYR A 64 3.36 0.73 15.37
CA TYR A 64 4.52 -0.15 15.43
C TYR A 64 5.79 0.68 15.40
N TYR A 65 6.76 0.32 16.22
CA TYR A 65 7.97 1.10 16.45
C TYR A 65 9.22 0.23 16.27
N ASP A 66 10.29 0.86 15.79
CA ASP A 66 11.65 0.35 15.86
C ASP A 66 12.45 1.30 16.77
N GLY A 67 12.80 0.83 17.97
CA GLY A 67 13.26 1.69 19.04
C GLY A 67 12.20 2.72 19.43
N SER A 68 12.55 4.01 19.35
CA SER A 68 11.60 5.12 19.60
C SER A 68 10.92 5.64 18.31
N ARG A 69 11.23 5.05 17.16
CA ARG A 69 10.78 5.56 15.87
C ARG A 69 9.53 4.84 15.39
N LEU A 70 8.50 5.62 15.06
CA LEU A 70 7.28 5.09 14.46
C LEU A 70 7.58 4.56 13.06
N GLN A 71 7.21 3.30 12.80
CA GLN A 71 7.37 2.63 11.50
C GLN A 71 6.06 2.53 10.75
N MET A 72 4.95 2.34 11.50
CA MET A 72 3.65 2.16 10.88
C MET A 72 2.52 2.60 11.82
N GLN A 73 1.51 3.23 11.23
CA GLN A 73 0.20 3.46 11.84
C GLN A 73 -0.88 2.81 10.99
N GLN A 74 -1.84 2.14 11.63
CA GLN A 74 -2.95 1.47 10.96
C GLN A 74 -4.21 1.52 11.81
N GLN A 75 -5.33 1.89 11.22
CA GLN A 75 -6.65 1.81 11.85
C GLN A 75 -7.26 0.41 11.68
N PHE A 76 -7.94 -0.06 12.72
CA PHE A 76 -8.65 -1.34 12.74
C PHE A 76 -10.09 -1.19 13.22
N VAL A 77 -10.98 -2.01 12.66
CA VAL A 77 -12.35 -2.18 13.13
C VAL A 77 -12.65 -3.68 13.17
N LYS A 78 -12.98 -4.20 14.36
CA LYS A 78 -13.31 -5.63 14.57
C LYS A 78 -12.25 -6.57 13.99
N GLY A 79 -10.97 -6.26 14.19
CA GLY A 79 -9.84 -7.08 13.76
C GLY A 79 -9.38 -6.85 12.32
N LEU A 80 -10.16 -6.17 11.49
CA LEU A 80 -9.81 -5.88 10.10
C LEU A 80 -9.23 -4.47 9.96
N ALA A 81 -8.21 -4.33 9.12
CA ALA A 81 -7.69 -3.02 8.73
C ALA A 81 -8.81 -2.19 8.08
N GLN A 82 -9.00 -0.96 8.56
CA GLN A 82 -10.07 -0.06 8.13
C GLN A 82 -9.60 1.38 8.17
N GLY A 83 -9.77 2.12 7.06
CA GLY A 83 -9.31 3.51 6.98
C GLY A 83 -7.82 3.64 6.70
N PRO A 84 -7.20 4.79 7.05
CA PRO A 84 -5.84 5.11 6.65
C PRO A 84 -4.78 4.26 7.32
N ALA A 85 -3.71 3.99 6.57
CA ALA A 85 -2.44 3.45 7.05
C ALA A 85 -1.29 4.36 6.59
N LYS A 86 -0.27 4.52 7.43
CA LYS A 86 0.94 5.27 7.13
C LYS A 86 2.16 4.43 7.46
N LEU A 87 3.15 4.44 6.55
CA LEU A 87 4.45 3.82 6.77
C LEU A 87 5.54 4.88 6.77
N PHE A 88 6.55 4.64 7.59
CA PHE A 88 7.68 5.54 7.77
C PHE A 88 9.00 4.78 7.61
N ASP A 89 10.04 5.44 7.14
CA ASP A 89 11.39 4.90 7.09
C ASP A 89 12.12 5.02 8.44
N ALA A 90 13.34 4.51 8.51
CA ALA A 90 14.17 4.57 9.71
C ALA A 90 14.55 6.01 10.13
N ALA A 91 14.45 6.99 9.25
CA ALA A 91 14.65 8.41 9.55
C ALA A 91 13.36 9.10 10.04
N GLY A 92 12.20 8.41 9.97
CA GLY A 92 10.89 8.94 10.35
C GLY A 92 10.17 9.66 9.21
N ASN A 93 10.69 9.59 7.97
CA ASN A 93 10.01 10.16 6.83
C ASN A 93 8.86 9.25 6.38
N LEU A 94 7.75 9.86 5.98
CA LEU A 94 6.63 9.14 5.39
C LEU A 94 7.06 8.48 4.06
N THR A 95 6.82 7.16 3.94
CA THR A 95 7.13 6.38 2.73
C THR A 95 5.90 5.89 2.00
N ALA A 96 4.77 5.71 2.71
CA ALA A 96 3.51 5.37 2.07
C ALA A 96 2.30 5.85 2.87
N GLU A 97 1.26 6.22 2.14
CA GLU A 97 -0.11 6.41 2.63
C GLU A 97 -1.05 5.51 1.84
N MET A 98 -1.85 4.75 2.53
CA MET A 98 -2.77 3.78 1.95
C MET A 98 -4.12 3.86 2.65
N ASN A 99 -5.17 3.37 2.01
CA ASN A 99 -6.46 3.23 2.65
C ASN A 99 -6.96 1.78 2.56
N TYR A 100 -7.58 1.32 3.64
CA TYR A 100 -8.11 -0.04 3.77
C TYR A 100 -9.61 -0.02 4.01
N VAL A 101 -10.31 -0.97 3.39
CA VAL A 101 -11.71 -1.28 3.66
C VAL A 101 -11.82 -2.79 3.89
N ALA A 102 -12.32 -3.18 5.06
CA ALA A 102 -12.50 -4.60 5.44
C ALA A 102 -11.22 -5.45 5.23
N GLY A 103 -10.04 -4.91 5.57
CA GLY A 103 -8.74 -5.58 5.45
C GLY A 103 -8.09 -5.54 4.07
N GLN A 104 -8.73 -4.93 3.08
CA GLN A 104 -8.22 -4.84 1.71
C GLN A 104 -7.87 -3.40 1.34
N LEU A 105 -6.81 -3.21 0.55
CA LEU A 105 -6.49 -1.90 -0.03
C LEU A 105 -7.64 -1.42 -0.91
N GLU A 106 -8.07 -0.17 -0.71
CA GLU A 106 -9.17 0.46 -1.44
C GLU A 106 -8.86 1.92 -1.73
N GLY A 107 -9.07 2.35 -2.97
CA GLY A 107 -8.80 3.71 -3.41
C GLY A 107 -7.34 4.00 -3.70
N GLU A 108 -6.96 5.27 -3.67
CA GLU A 108 -5.61 5.72 -3.99
C GLU A 108 -4.64 5.47 -2.84
N SER A 109 -3.47 4.93 -3.19
CA SER A 109 -2.28 4.83 -2.35
C SER A 109 -1.19 5.73 -2.91
N ARG A 110 -0.43 6.37 -2.02
CA ARG A 110 0.67 7.28 -2.36
C ARG A 110 1.96 6.75 -1.76
N TYR A 111 3.04 6.80 -2.54
CA TYR A 111 4.36 6.33 -2.14
C TYR A 111 5.37 7.44 -2.29
N TYR A 112 6.25 7.57 -1.31
CA TYR A 112 7.19 8.67 -1.20
C TYR A 112 8.62 8.15 -1.10
N ALA A 113 9.55 8.85 -1.72
CA ALA A 113 10.98 8.67 -1.55
C ALA A 113 11.63 10.04 -1.30
N GLN A 114 12.47 10.15 -0.26
CA GLN A 114 13.11 11.42 0.12
C GLN A 114 12.12 12.58 0.32
N GLY A 115 10.93 12.27 0.89
CA GLY A 115 9.86 13.23 1.12
C GLY A 115 9.09 13.69 -0.13
N ARG A 116 9.37 13.10 -1.31
CA ARG A 116 8.70 13.44 -2.57
C ARG A 116 7.82 12.29 -3.04
N LEU A 117 6.67 12.62 -3.60
CA LEU A 117 5.77 11.64 -4.21
C LEU A 117 6.47 11.01 -5.42
N VAL A 118 6.61 9.68 -5.41
CA VAL A 118 7.23 8.92 -6.50
C VAL A 118 6.27 7.97 -7.19
N ARG A 119 5.13 7.65 -6.55
CA ARG A 119 4.09 6.82 -7.16
C ARG A 119 2.72 7.11 -6.56
N THR A 120 1.69 7.09 -7.40
CA THR A 120 0.31 6.86 -7.00
C THR A 120 -0.19 5.55 -7.58
N ALA A 121 -1.06 4.84 -6.86
CA ALA A 121 -1.65 3.60 -7.34
C ALA A 121 -3.09 3.47 -6.83
N ASN A 122 -4.01 3.09 -7.71
CA ASN A 122 -5.39 2.89 -7.35
C ASN A 122 -5.68 1.40 -7.13
N TYR A 123 -6.39 1.09 -6.04
CA TYR A 123 -6.77 -0.25 -5.64
C TYR A 123 -8.29 -0.40 -5.52
N ARG A 124 -8.76 -1.61 -5.79
CA ARG A 124 -10.14 -2.05 -5.52
C ARG A 124 -10.09 -3.49 -5.04
N GLY A 125 -10.58 -3.72 -3.81
CA GLY A 125 -10.57 -5.05 -3.19
C GLY A 125 -9.17 -5.67 -3.12
N GLY A 126 -8.13 -4.89 -2.76
CA GLY A 126 -6.73 -5.31 -2.65
C GLY A 126 -5.99 -5.50 -3.98
N LYS A 127 -6.64 -5.24 -5.12
CA LYS A 127 -6.04 -5.40 -6.45
C LYS A 127 -5.84 -4.05 -7.12
N LEU A 128 -4.73 -3.88 -7.86
CA LEU A 128 -4.53 -2.71 -8.72
C LEU A 128 -5.71 -2.59 -9.69
N HIS A 129 -6.37 -1.43 -9.67
CA HIS A 129 -7.53 -1.15 -10.50
C HIS A 129 -7.62 0.35 -10.79
N GLY A 130 -7.54 0.74 -12.04
CA GLY A 130 -7.40 2.13 -12.46
C GLY A 130 -5.98 2.50 -12.80
N VAL A 131 -5.60 3.75 -12.58
CA VAL A 131 -4.32 4.31 -13.03
C VAL A 131 -3.27 4.17 -11.93
N VAL A 132 -2.05 3.82 -12.34
CA VAL A 132 -0.81 3.93 -11.58
C VAL A 132 0.06 4.97 -12.28
N GLU A 133 0.60 5.92 -11.53
CA GLU A 133 1.51 6.95 -12.03
C GLU A 133 2.84 6.86 -11.27
N ASP A 134 3.94 6.90 -12.01
CA ASP A 134 5.30 6.94 -11.49
C ASP A 134 5.93 8.29 -11.79
N PHE A 135 6.55 8.89 -10.77
CA PHE A 135 7.17 10.21 -10.84
C PHE A 135 8.67 10.14 -10.55
N GLY A 136 9.42 11.03 -11.18
CA GLY A 136 10.80 11.30 -10.80
C GLY A 136 10.91 12.08 -9.49
N LEU A 137 12.10 12.12 -8.90
CA LEU A 137 12.36 12.93 -7.71
C LEU A 137 12.23 14.44 -7.96
N ASP A 138 12.24 14.87 -9.20
CA ASP A 138 11.94 16.24 -9.66
C ASP A 138 10.43 16.52 -9.78
N GLY A 139 9.58 15.49 -9.59
CA GLY A 139 8.13 15.55 -9.73
C GLY A 139 7.63 15.34 -11.16
N ALA A 140 8.54 15.11 -12.14
CA ALA A 140 8.13 14.83 -13.50
C ALA A 140 7.42 13.48 -13.60
N LEU A 141 6.30 13.43 -14.35
CA LEU A 141 5.61 12.16 -14.64
C LEU A 141 6.47 11.33 -15.60
N LEU A 142 6.88 10.16 -15.16
CA LEU A 142 7.72 9.24 -15.92
C LEU A 142 6.89 8.20 -16.69
N GLN A 143 5.85 7.68 -16.01
CA GLN A 143 5.00 6.63 -16.57
C GLN A 143 3.59 6.72 -16.03
N ARG A 144 2.63 6.39 -16.88
CA ARG A 144 1.22 6.20 -16.53
C ARG A 144 0.75 4.86 -17.06
N THR A 145 0.23 4.00 -16.18
CA THR A 145 -0.16 2.64 -16.52
C THR A 145 -1.58 2.39 -16.02
N SER A 146 -2.42 1.79 -16.86
CA SER A 146 -3.78 1.43 -16.47
C SER A 146 -3.88 -0.05 -16.14
N TYR A 147 -4.62 -0.38 -15.07
CA TYR A 147 -4.82 -1.74 -14.57
C TYR A 147 -6.30 -2.07 -14.38
N GLN A 148 -6.62 -3.34 -14.57
CA GLN A 148 -7.89 -3.95 -14.18
C GLN A 148 -7.60 -5.24 -13.43
N ALA A 149 -7.92 -5.28 -12.13
CA ALA A 149 -7.75 -6.45 -11.26
C ALA A 149 -6.34 -7.07 -11.31
N ASN A 150 -5.28 -6.25 -11.20
CA ASN A 150 -3.85 -6.55 -11.30
C ASN A 150 -3.33 -6.82 -12.72
N ALA A 151 -4.18 -6.93 -13.74
CA ALA A 151 -3.74 -7.07 -15.12
C ALA A 151 -3.58 -5.69 -15.78
N LEU A 152 -2.55 -5.52 -16.62
CA LEU A 152 -2.45 -4.35 -17.51
C LEU A 152 -3.71 -4.29 -18.39
N HIS A 153 -4.42 -3.16 -18.38
CA HIS A 153 -5.62 -2.98 -19.17
C HIS A 153 -5.80 -1.50 -19.53
N GLY A 154 -5.91 -1.21 -20.82
CA GLY A 154 -5.89 0.14 -21.35
C GLY A 154 -4.48 0.57 -21.77
N THR A 155 -4.21 1.87 -21.73
CA THR A 155 -2.97 2.44 -22.25
C THR A 155 -1.89 2.56 -21.17
N THR A 156 -0.67 2.14 -21.52
CA THR A 156 0.56 2.49 -20.80
C THR A 156 1.30 3.56 -21.59
N LEU A 157 1.65 4.65 -20.91
CA LEU A 157 2.40 5.77 -21.46
C LEU A 157 3.71 5.94 -20.68
N ARG A 158 4.81 6.18 -21.40
CA ARG A 158 6.06 6.69 -20.85
C ARG A 158 6.29 8.09 -21.40
N TYR A 159 6.96 8.91 -20.61
CA TYR A 159 7.15 10.30 -20.91
C TYR A 159 8.62 10.69 -20.98
N TRP A 160 8.93 11.64 -21.85
CA TRP A 160 10.18 12.38 -21.83
C TRP A 160 10.21 13.36 -20.67
N PRO A 161 11.41 13.85 -20.23
CA PRO A 161 11.50 14.86 -19.17
C PRO A 161 10.73 16.15 -19.45
N ASN A 162 10.47 16.47 -20.73
CA ASN A 162 9.67 17.62 -21.14
C ASN A 162 8.16 17.39 -21.08
N GLY A 163 7.72 16.21 -20.58
CA GLY A 163 6.31 15.83 -20.46
C GLY A 163 5.66 15.29 -21.73
N GLN A 164 6.37 15.27 -22.86
CA GLN A 164 5.86 14.65 -24.09
C GLN A 164 5.88 13.12 -23.98
N VAL A 165 4.89 12.47 -24.63
CA VAL A 165 4.84 11.01 -24.68
C VAL A 165 6.07 10.48 -25.44
N MET A 166 6.84 9.60 -24.79
CA MET A 166 7.97 8.89 -25.36
C MET A 166 7.52 7.57 -25.99
N GLN A 167 6.62 6.86 -25.31
CA GLN A 167 6.15 5.54 -25.74
C GLN A 167 4.69 5.35 -25.32
N ARG A 168 3.93 4.69 -26.19
CA ARG A 168 2.56 4.22 -25.94
C ARG A 168 2.44 2.74 -26.25
N VAL A 169 1.83 2.00 -25.33
CA VAL A 169 1.48 0.59 -25.50
C VAL A 169 0.05 0.40 -24.99
N ASP A 170 -0.79 -0.25 -25.77
CA ASP A 170 -2.15 -0.56 -25.35
C ASP A 170 -2.23 -2.04 -24.92
N TYR A 171 -2.99 -2.33 -23.86
CA TYR A 171 -3.15 -3.67 -23.30
C TYR A 171 -4.63 -4.01 -23.09
N ASP A 172 -4.94 -5.29 -23.21
CA ASP A 172 -6.22 -5.86 -22.79
C ASP A 172 -5.94 -7.08 -21.92
N LEU A 173 -6.31 -6.99 -20.63
CA LEU A 173 -6.14 -8.04 -19.60
C LEU A 173 -4.74 -8.69 -19.61
N GLY A 174 -3.69 -7.87 -19.71
CA GLY A 174 -2.29 -8.29 -19.70
C GLY A 174 -1.71 -8.59 -21.09
N LEU A 175 -2.53 -8.67 -22.12
CA LEU A 175 -2.09 -8.92 -23.48
C LEU A 175 -1.89 -7.60 -24.24
N MET A 176 -0.70 -7.43 -24.83
CA MET A 176 -0.40 -6.26 -25.64
C MET A 176 -1.27 -6.22 -26.89
N GLN A 177 -1.88 -5.07 -27.14
CA GLN A 177 -2.73 -4.81 -28.30
C GLN A 177 -1.97 -3.94 -29.32
N GLY A 178 -1.74 -4.50 -30.50
CA GLY A 178 -1.06 -3.79 -31.58
C GLY A 178 0.44 -3.61 -31.36
N ALA A 179 1.02 -2.58 -31.99
CA ALA A 179 2.44 -2.29 -31.94
C ALA A 179 2.76 -1.24 -30.86
N VAL A 180 3.99 -1.32 -30.31
CA VAL A 180 4.56 -0.27 -29.48
C VAL A 180 4.77 0.98 -30.36
N ARG A 181 4.19 2.10 -29.97
CA ARG A 181 4.38 3.40 -30.63
C ARG A 181 5.40 4.21 -29.89
N GLN A 182 6.37 4.75 -30.60
CA GLN A 182 7.43 5.61 -30.03
C GLN A 182 7.33 7.01 -30.65
N PHE A 183 7.71 8.01 -29.88
CA PHE A 183 7.64 9.42 -30.26
C PHE A 183 8.95 10.11 -29.85
N ASP A 184 9.37 11.09 -30.60
CA ASP A 184 10.48 11.97 -30.25
C ASP A 184 10.06 13.03 -29.21
N GLN A 185 11.02 13.83 -28.78
CA GLN A 185 10.75 14.89 -27.78
C GLN A 185 9.88 16.04 -28.31
N ALA A 186 9.63 16.12 -29.61
CA ALA A 186 8.69 17.04 -30.23
C ALA A 186 7.28 16.45 -30.36
N GLY A 187 7.09 15.17 -29.94
CA GLY A 187 5.81 14.45 -30.05
C GLY A 187 5.54 13.84 -31.42
N LYS A 188 6.53 13.87 -32.33
CA LYS A 188 6.43 13.26 -33.65
C LYS A 188 6.62 11.74 -33.54
N ALA A 189 5.71 10.96 -34.13
CA ALA A 189 5.83 9.51 -34.18
C ALA A 189 7.12 9.11 -34.90
N LEU A 190 7.92 8.31 -34.22
CA LEU A 190 9.06 7.61 -34.81
C LEU A 190 8.47 6.39 -35.51
N GLY A 191 8.70 6.22 -36.82
CA GLY A 191 8.10 5.25 -37.71
C GLY A 191 7.80 3.89 -37.04
N GLU A 192 6.83 3.16 -37.56
CA GLU A 192 6.43 1.88 -36.97
C GLU A 192 7.66 0.99 -36.77
N PRO A 193 7.84 0.37 -35.56
CA PRO A 193 8.83 -0.69 -35.44
C PRO A 193 8.51 -1.72 -36.53
N GLY A 194 9.50 -1.99 -37.36
CA GLY A 194 9.33 -2.99 -38.43
C GLY A 194 8.71 -4.27 -37.87
N PRO A 195 8.05 -5.09 -38.68
CA PRO A 195 7.28 -6.24 -38.22
C PRO A 195 8.11 -7.05 -37.25
N THR A 196 7.53 -7.36 -36.07
CA THR A 196 8.16 -8.24 -35.07
C THR A 196 8.70 -9.48 -35.78
N LEU A 197 9.82 -10.04 -35.25
CA LEU A 197 10.43 -11.26 -35.80
C LEU A 197 9.38 -12.33 -36.18
N VAL A 198 8.31 -12.44 -35.41
CA VAL A 198 7.17 -13.35 -35.71
C VAL A 198 6.43 -12.94 -36.98
N LYS A 199 6.08 -11.67 -37.16
CA LYS A 199 5.44 -11.19 -38.41
C LYS A 199 6.37 -11.28 -39.62
N ARG A 200 7.67 -11.04 -39.42
CA ARG A 200 8.68 -11.25 -40.47
C ARG A 200 8.79 -12.72 -40.88
N PHE A 201 8.72 -13.63 -39.91
CA PHE A 201 8.73 -15.07 -40.17
C PHE A 201 7.44 -15.52 -40.88
N GLU A 202 6.27 -15.03 -40.47
CA GLU A 202 5.01 -15.30 -41.14
C GLU A 202 4.93 -14.74 -42.56
N GLN A 203 5.50 -13.55 -42.79
CA GLN A 203 5.61 -12.97 -44.14
C GLN A 203 6.54 -13.78 -45.05
N LEU A 204 7.67 -14.26 -44.53
CA LEU A 204 8.59 -15.15 -45.24
C LEU A 204 7.95 -16.50 -45.57
N LEU A 205 7.15 -17.06 -44.65
CA LEU A 205 6.43 -18.33 -44.89
C LEU A 205 5.27 -18.19 -45.90
N ARG A 206 4.71 -17.00 -46.05
CA ARG A 206 3.61 -16.72 -47.02
C ARG A 206 4.13 -16.31 -48.40
N GLY A 207 5.45 -16.25 -48.61
CA GLY A 207 6.06 -15.95 -49.91
C GLY A 207 5.74 -14.55 -50.47
N GLN A 208 5.46 -13.57 -49.57
CA GLN A 208 5.34 -12.16 -49.94
C GLN A 208 6.68 -11.45 -49.72
N PRO A 209 7.19 -10.72 -50.76
CA PRO A 209 8.46 -10.00 -50.66
C PRO A 209 8.45 -8.87 -49.64
#